data_2059024d43153c103752c20fceea804b
#
_entry.id   2059024d43153c103752c20fceea804b
#
_cell.length_a   1.000
_cell.length_b   1.000
_cell.length_c   1.000
_cell.angle_alpha   90.00
_cell.angle_beta   90.00
_cell.angle_gamma   90.00
#
_symmetry.space_group_name_H-M   'P 1'
#
loop_
_entity.id
_entity.type
_entity.pdbx_description
1 polymer ?
#
loop_
_entity_poly.entity_id
_entity_poly.type
_entity_poly.pdbx_seq_one_letter_code
_entity_poly.pdbx_strand_id
1 'polypeptide(L)'
;SKGFVSDAILTFQTQDPQFSHSGIVKKIDGKTYIYHATGGEENVSQKMKCDPIAIYCHPAATYKFGVFRWDLPDDQRAAFMESLDHWYKSGMEFDLDFDMTTDDKMYCSEMIYKGLIDATGDSNYIALSHVIDKPYVAIDNLYLNPHCTKLFHYEYE
;
A
#
# COMPACT_ATOMS: atom_id res chain seq x y z
N SER A 1 9.08 -6.59 -4.43
CA SER A 1 9.39 -7.67 -3.49
C SER A 1 9.68 -8.98 -4.22
N LYS A 2 10.14 -9.99 -3.53
CA LYS A 2 10.51 -11.31 -4.07
C LYS A 2 9.57 -12.35 -3.47
N GLY A 3 9.03 -13.28 -4.30
CA GLY A 3 8.21 -14.39 -3.83
C GLY A 3 6.96 -14.62 -4.67
N PHE A 4 6.34 -15.78 -4.48
CA PHE A 4 5.19 -16.27 -5.27
C PHE A 4 3.98 -15.28 -5.23
N VAL A 5 3.67 -14.74 -4.04
CA VAL A 5 2.57 -13.77 -3.88
C VAL A 5 2.87 -12.48 -4.63
N SER A 6 4.15 -12.02 -4.62
CA SER A 6 4.57 -10.84 -5.35
C SER A 6 4.42 -10.99 -6.86
N ASP A 7 4.76 -12.16 -7.40
CA ASP A 7 4.62 -12.44 -8.83
C ASP A 7 3.14 -12.50 -9.24
N ALA A 8 2.29 -13.10 -8.39
CA ALA A 8 0.84 -13.12 -8.61
C ALA A 8 0.27 -11.70 -8.62
N ILE A 9 0.64 -10.82 -7.68
CA ILE A 9 0.17 -9.43 -7.63
C ILE A 9 0.57 -8.66 -8.90
N LEU A 10 1.76 -8.89 -9.45
CA LEU A 10 2.16 -8.23 -10.71
C LEU A 10 1.25 -8.60 -11.89
N THR A 11 0.66 -9.80 -11.91
CA THR A 11 -0.24 -10.20 -12.99
C THR A 11 -1.60 -9.51 -12.95
N PHE A 12 -2.00 -8.96 -11.82
CA PHE A 12 -3.25 -8.20 -11.66
C PHE A 12 -3.12 -6.72 -12.00
N GLN A 13 -1.91 -6.21 -12.25
CA GLN A 13 -1.72 -4.84 -12.70
C GLN A 13 -1.95 -4.75 -14.21
N THR A 14 -2.66 -3.72 -14.64
CA THR A 14 -3.18 -3.65 -16.02
C THR A 14 -2.43 -2.64 -16.90
N GLN A 15 -1.71 -1.68 -16.31
CA GLN A 15 -1.10 -0.58 -17.03
C GLN A 15 0.43 -0.55 -16.89
N ASP A 16 0.97 -0.70 -15.67
CA ASP A 16 2.41 -0.58 -15.39
C ASP A 16 2.84 -1.51 -14.25
N PRO A 17 3.10 -2.81 -14.51
CA PRO A 17 3.40 -3.81 -13.47
C PRO A 17 4.83 -3.63 -12.88
N GLN A 18 5.12 -2.48 -12.29
CA GLN A 18 6.44 -2.15 -11.75
C GLN A 18 6.66 -2.66 -10.32
N PHE A 19 5.61 -2.65 -9.48
CA PHE A 19 5.72 -2.91 -8.05
C PHE A 19 4.70 -3.96 -7.61
N SER A 20 5.10 -4.86 -6.73
CA SER A 20 4.26 -5.94 -6.19
C SER A 20 3.84 -5.71 -4.74
N HIS A 21 4.25 -4.60 -4.13
CA HIS A 21 3.92 -4.26 -2.75
C HIS A 21 3.91 -2.74 -2.57
N SER A 22 3.07 -2.26 -1.66
CA SER A 22 2.94 -0.84 -1.34
C SER A 22 2.91 -0.60 0.18
N GLY A 23 3.30 0.59 0.59
CA GLY A 23 3.29 1.01 1.97
C GLY A 23 3.40 2.53 2.10
N ILE A 24 3.13 3.04 3.29
CA ILE A 24 3.09 4.48 3.59
C ILE A 24 4.22 4.87 4.53
N VAL A 25 4.93 5.92 4.13
CA VAL A 25 6.03 6.48 4.92
C VAL A 25 5.48 7.15 6.19
N LYS A 26 6.00 6.73 7.34
CA LYS A 26 5.77 7.32 8.66
C LYS A 26 7.07 7.82 9.25
N LYS A 27 7.08 9.06 9.77
CA LYS A 27 8.18 9.59 10.57
C LYS A 27 7.88 9.43 12.06
N ILE A 28 8.79 8.79 12.81
CA ILE A 28 8.71 8.62 14.26
C ILE A 28 10.08 9.02 14.83
N ASP A 29 10.14 10.05 15.66
CA ASP A 29 11.36 10.56 16.29
C ASP A 29 12.54 10.75 15.30
N GLY A 30 12.23 11.33 14.14
CA GLY A 30 13.20 11.59 13.09
C GLY A 30 13.59 10.37 12.24
N LYS A 31 13.16 9.17 12.60
CA LYS A 31 13.42 7.93 11.84
C LYS A 31 12.27 7.64 10.87
N THR A 32 12.59 6.94 9.79
CA THR A 32 11.64 6.58 8.75
C THR A 32 11.18 5.13 8.91
N TYR A 33 9.87 4.96 8.98
CA TYR A 33 9.19 3.67 9.02
C TYR A 33 8.19 3.59 7.86
N ILE A 34 7.76 2.38 7.56
CA ILE A 34 6.76 2.10 6.53
C ILE A 34 5.60 1.33 7.17
N TYR A 35 4.39 1.89 7.10
CA TYR A 35 3.15 1.16 7.36
C TYR A 35 2.79 0.35 6.13
N HIS A 36 2.59 -0.95 6.30
CA HIS A 36 2.18 -1.83 5.21
C HIS A 36 1.41 -3.06 5.71
N ALA A 37 0.47 -3.53 4.88
CA ALA A 37 -0.23 -4.79 5.08
C ALA A 37 0.48 -5.88 4.28
N THR A 38 0.88 -6.96 4.93
CA THR A 38 1.53 -8.12 4.32
C THR A 38 1.10 -9.39 5.04
N GLY A 39 1.00 -10.49 4.32
CA GLY A 39 0.58 -11.79 4.85
C GLY A 39 1.44 -12.93 4.33
N GLY A 40 1.01 -14.17 4.61
CA GLY A 40 1.68 -15.39 4.20
C GLY A 40 2.88 -15.74 5.07
N GLU A 41 3.85 -16.47 4.51
CA GLU A 41 5.01 -16.98 5.25
C GLU A 41 5.91 -15.87 5.84
N GLU A 42 5.94 -14.71 5.21
CA GLU A 42 6.73 -13.56 5.66
C GLU A 42 6.13 -12.86 6.89
N ASN A 43 4.84 -13.06 7.14
CA ASN A 43 4.14 -12.49 8.29
C ASN A 43 3.07 -13.45 8.83
N VAL A 44 3.48 -14.39 9.66
CA VAL A 44 2.61 -15.41 10.25
C VAL A 44 1.45 -14.82 11.07
N SER A 45 1.66 -13.65 11.69
CA SER A 45 0.60 -12.94 12.43
C SER A 45 -0.43 -12.29 11.51
N GLN A 46 -0.08 -12.09 10.25
CA GLN A 46 -0.86 -11.37 9.22
C GLN A 46 -1.28 -9.95 9.59
N LYS A 47 -0.81 -9.43 10.71
CA LYS A 47 -1.14 -8.07 11.17
C LYS A 47 -0.34 -7.02 10.39
N MET A 48 -0.98 -5.86 10.19
CA MET A 48 -0.32 -4.68 9.64
C MET A 48 0.99 -4.39 10.37
N LYS A 49 2.04 -4.09 9.61
CA LYS A 49 3.38 -3.82 10.10
C LYS A 49 3.75 -2.34 10.05
N CYS A 50 4.71 -1.98 10.91
CA CYS A 50 5.40 -0.70 10.89
C CYS A 50 6.91 -0.98 10.91
N ASP A 51 7.49 -1.23 9.74
CA ASP A 51 8.88 -1.65 9.62
C ASP A 51 9.80 -0.46 9.34
N PRO A 52 11.03 -0.44 9.90
CA PRO A 52 12.05 0.53 9.49
C PRO A 52 12.28 0.46 7.98
N ILE A 53 12.48 1.61 7.32
CA ILE A 53 12.68 1.66 5.87
C ILE A 53 13.85 0.76 5.41
N ALA A 54 14.89 0.61 6.21
CA ALA A 54 16.02 -0.27 5.91
C ALA A 54 15.66 -1.76 5.84
N ILE A 55 14.60 -2.17 6.54
CA ILE A 55 14.04 -3.52 6.46
C ILE A 55 13.12 -3.63 5.24
N TYR A 56 12.19 -2.69 5.09
CA TYR A 56 11.21 -2.68 3.99
C TYR A 56 11.86 -2.63 2.61
N CYS A 57 12.92 -1.83 2.44
CA CYS A 57 13.67 -1.69 1.18
C CYS A 57 14.94 -2.57 1.13
N HIS A 58 15.07 -3.61 1.96
CA HIS A 58 16.30 -4.41 1.99
C HIS A 58 16.53 -5.15 0.68
N PRO A 59 17.76 -5.10 0.08
CA PRO A 59 18.04 -5.67 -1.24
C PRO A 59 17.86 -7.20 -1.32
N ALA A 60 17.92 -7.91 -0.20
CA ALA A 60 17.62 -9.35 -0.17
C ALA A 60 16.13 -9.67 -0.49
N ALA A 61 15.22 -8.72 -0.20
CA ALA A 61 13.77 -8.89 -0.38
C ALA A 61 13.18 -7.98 -1.48
N THR A 62 13.93 -7.00 -1.95
CA THR A 62 13.44 -5.97 -2.86
C THR A 62 14.41 -5.83 -4.04
N TYR A 63 13.90 -5.82 -5.27
CA TYR A 63 14.69 -5.53 -6.46
C TYR A 63 14.74 -4.03 -6.75
N LYS A 64 13.61 -3.37 -6.61
CA LYS A 64 13.44 -1.94 -6.87
C LYS A 64 12.35 -1.35 -5.99
N PHE A 65 12.40 -0.06 -5.78
CA PHE A 65 11.33 0.68 -5.10
C PHE A 65 11.16 2.07 -5.70
N GLY A 66 9.94 2.59 -5.59
CA GLY A 66 9.58 3.95 -5.96
C GLY A 66 8.99 4.69 -4.78
N VAL A 67 9.22 5.99 -4.73
CA VAL A 67 8.59 6.89 -3.76
C VAL A 67 7.70 7.86 -4.51
N PHE A 68 6.45 7.92 -4.07
CA PHE A 68 5.40 8.71 -4.66
C PHE A 68 4.75 9.59 -3.60
N ARG A 69 4.10 10.67 -4.02
CA ARG A 69 3.40 11.59 -3.13
C ARG A 69 2.06 11.95 -3.72
N TRP A 70 1.00 11.79 -2.93
CA TRP A 70 -0.29 12.38 -3.26
C TRP A 70 -0.35 13.84 -2.86
N ASP A 71 -1.00 14.63 -3.70
CA ASP A 71 -1.25 16.05 -3.45
C ASP A 71 -2.47 16.20 -2.54
N LEU A 72 -2.24 15.97 -1.25
CA LEU A 72 -3.23 16.09 -0.19
C LEU A 72 -2.97 17.37 0.62
N PRO A 73 -3.99 18.18 0.91
CA PRO A 73 -3.95 19.21 1.95
C PRO A 73 -3.50 18.65 3.29
N ASP A 74 -2.97 19.50 4.16
CA ASP A 74 -2.38 19.06 5.43
C ASP A 74 -3.40 18.38 6.36
N ASP A 75 -4.64 18.86 6.39
CA ASP A 75 -5.75 18.27 7.15
C ASP A 75 -6.12 16.88 6.62
N GLN A 76 -6.22 16.70 5.31
CA GLN A 76 -6.48 15.40 4.70
C GLN A 76 -5.29 14.44 4.90
N ARG A 77 -4.06 14.94 4.84
CA ARG A 77 -2.87 14.13 5.13
C ARG A 77 -2.87 13.67 6.59
N ALA A 78 -3.26 14.53 7.51
CA ALA A 78 -3.39 14.17 8.92
C ALA A 78 -4.47 13.10 9.12
N ALA A 79 -5.66 13.26 8.53
CA ALA A 79 -6.74 12.29 8.58
C ALA A 79 -6.32 10.93 7.98
N PHE A 80 -5.63 10.93 6.83
CA PHE A 80 -5.08 9.72 6.24
C PHE A 80 -4.13 8.96 7.20
N MET A 81 -3.22 9.69 7.84
CA MET A 81 -2.30 9.07 8.80
C MET A 81 -3.01 8.60 10.08
N GLU A 82 -4.08 9.25 10.50
CA GLU A 82 -4.91 8.83 11.64
C GLU A 82 -5.61 7.48 11.37
N SER A 83 -6.19 7.28 10.18
CA SER A 83 -6.76 6.00 9.77
C SER A 83 -5.72 4.88 9.82
N LEU A 84 -4.51 5.11 9.28
CA LEU A 84 -3.42 4.12 9.31
C LEU A 84 -2.96 3.82 10.74
N ASP A 85 -2.84 4.83 11.60
CA ASP A 85 -2.49 4.67 13.02
C ASP A 85 -3.56 3.86 13.77
N HIS A 86 -4.82 4.10 13.46
CA HIS A 86 -5.94 3.34 14.02
C HIS A 86 -5.86 1.86 13.64
N TRP A 87 -5.74 1.55 12.35
CA TRP A 87 -5.66 0.16 11.87
C TRP A 87 -4.43 -0.58 12.40
N TYR A 88 -3.28 0.08 12.46
CA TYR A 88 -2.09 -0.51 13.06
C TYR A 88 -2.29 -0.85 14.54
N LYS A 89 -2.87 0.06 15.33
CA LYS A 89 -3.13 -0.13 16.78
C LYS A 89 -4.21 -1.18 17.04
N SER A 90 -5.23 -1.27 16.18
CA SER A 90 -6.29 -2.29 16.29
C SER A 90 -5.83 -3.67 15.86
N GLY A 91 -4.66 -3.78 15.21
CA GLY A 91 -4.12 -5.05 14.72
C GLY A 91 -4.83 -5.56 13.47
N MET A 92 -5.23 -4.64 12.57
CA MET A 92 -5.81 -4.96 11.27
C MET A 92 -4.99 -6.03 10.56
N GLU A 93 -5.66 -7.07 10.04
CA GLU A 93 -5.03 -8.21 9.40
C GLU A 93 -4.94 -8.06 7.88
N PHE A 94 -4.03 -8.81 7.26
CA PHE A 94 -3.92 -8.89 5.81
C PHE A 94 -5.06 -9.73 5.23
N ASP A 95 -5.70 -9.21 4.19
CA ASP A 95 -6.73 -9.93 3.45
C ASP A 95 -6.10 -10.83 2.38
N LEU A 96 -6.17 -12.14 2.59
CA LEU A 96 -5.73 -13.16 1.62
C LEU A 96 -6.76 -13.45 0.53
N ASP A 97 -8.03 -13.06 0.75
CA ASP A 97 -9.13 -13.26 -0.20
C ASP A 97 -9.25 -12.09 -1.19
N PHE A 98 -8.53 -11.00 -0.94
CA PHE A 98 -8.56 -9.78 -1.75
C PHE A 98 -9.99 -9.23 -1.93
N ASP A 99 -10.78 -9.28 -0.86
CA ASP A 99 -12.18 -8.87 -0.85
C ASP A 99 -12.35 -7.45 -0.26
N MET A 100 -12.54 -6.47 -1.11
CA MET A 100 -12.72 -5.07 -0.73
C MET A 100 -13.99 -4.78 0.08
N THR A 101 -14.89 -5.76 0.27
CA THR A 101 -16.14 -5.59 1.02
C THR A 101 -15.96 -5.75 2.54
N THR A 102 -14.81 -6.22 3.00
CA THR A 102 -14.48 -6.37 4.42
C THR A 102 -13.75 -5.13 4.97
N ASP A 103 -13.90 -4.83 6.26
CA ASP A 103 -13.24 -3.69 6.91
C ASP A 103 -12.26 -4.11 8.03
N ASP A 104 -12.26 -5.38 8.40
CA ASP A 104 -11.37 -5.96 9.42
C ASP A 104 -10.05 -6.50 8.85
N LYS A 105 -10.01 -6.68 7.53
CA LYS A 105 -8.84 -7.12 6.78
C LYS A 105 -8.66 -6.28 5.54
N MET A 106 -7.40 -6.04 5.16
CA MET A 106 -7.07 -5.26 3.95
C MET A 106 -5.76 -5.76 3.35
N TYR A 107 -5.68 -5.84 2.02
CA TYR A 107 -4.39 -6.01 1.35
C TYR A 107 -3.67 -4.65 1.17
N CYS A 108 -2.42 -4.66 0.75
CA CYS A 108 -1.54 -3.48 0.83
C CYS A 108 -2.06 -2.25 0.07
N SER A 109 -2.58 -2.41 -1.13
CA SER A 109 -3.11 -1.30 -1.92
C SER A 109 -4.52 -0.88 -1.50
N GLU A 110 -5.34 -1.81 -1.02
CA GLU A 110 -6.66 -1.53 -0.45
C GLU A 110 -6.56 -0.66 0.81
N MET A 111 -5.62 -0.97 1.71
CA MET A 111 -5.35 -0.16 2.90
C MET A 111 -5.09 1.30 2.53
N ILE A 112 -4.31 1.54 1.49
CA ILE A 112 -4.02 2.90 1.01
C ILE A 112 -5.26 3.54 0.40
N TYR A 113 -6.00 2.81 -0.42
CA TYR A 113 -7.24 3.27 -1.04
C TYR A 113 -8.28 3.69 0.00
N LYS A 114 -8.58 2.82 0.97
CA LYS A 114 -9.55 3.12 2.03
C LYS A 114 -9.11 4.33 2.87
N GLY A 115 -7.82 4.44 3.20
CA GLY A 115 -7.30 5.61 3.91
C GLY A 115 -7.44 6.90 3.13
N LEU A 116 -7.26 6.86 1.80
CA LEU A 116 -7.48 8.04 0.94
C LEU A 116 -8.97 8.42 0.86
N ILE A 117 -9.88 7.46 0.81
CA ILE A 117 -11.33 7.73 0.89
C ILE A 117 -11.69 8.37 2.24
N ASP A 118 -11.21 7.83 3.35
CA ASP A 118 -11.45 8.39 4.68
C ASP A 118 -10.98 9.84 4.77
N ALA A 119 -9.82 10.13 4.18
CA ALA A 119 -9.21 11.45 4.23
C ALA A 119 -9.86 12.46 3.29
N THR A 120 -10.28 12.04 2.11
CA THR A 120 -10.79 12.94 1.06
C THR A 120 -12.31 13.02 1.03
N GLY A 121 -13.01 11.99 1.51
CA GLY A 121 -14.45 11.81 1.33
C GLY A 121 -14.85 11.47 -0.10
N ASP A 122 -13.89 11.18 -0.99
CA ASP A 122 -14.12 10.92 -2.41
C ASP A 122 -13.82 9.45 -2.76
N SER A 123 -14.87 8.65 -2.98
CA SER A 123 -14.74 7.25 -3.39
C SER A 123 -14.16 7.05 -4.79
N ASN A 124 -14.10 8.11 -5.59
CA ASN A 124 -13.51 8.09 -6.94
C ASN A 124 -12.09 8.67 -6.99
N TYR A 125 -11.50 8.97 -5.83
CA TYR A 125 -10.15 9.53 -5.75
C TYR A 125 -9.10 8.62 -6.41
N ILE A 126 -9.27 7.30 -6.31
CA ILE A 126 -8.49 6.28 -7.02
C ILE A 126 -9.43 5.50 -7.94
N ALA A 127 -9.10 5.43 -9.22
CA ALA A 127 -9.81 4.57 -10.17
C ALA A 127 -9.53 3.09 -9.86
N LEU A 128 -10.58 2.28 -9.78
CA LEU A 128 -10.46 0.85 -9.51
C LEU A 128 -10.23 0.05 -10.80
N SER A 129 -9.49 -1.03 -10.69
CA SER A 129 -9.42 -2.09 -11.68
C SER A 129 -10.51 -3.13 -11.43
N HIS A 130 -10.80 -3.98 -12.42
CA HIS A 130 -11.84 -5.03 -12.33
C HIS A 130 -11.30 -6.36 -12.88
N VAL A 131 -11.58 -7.43 -12.15
CA VAL A 131 -11.45 -8.80 -12.65
C VAL A 131 -12.85 -9.39 -12.76
N ILE A 132 -13.31 -9.63 -14.00
CA ILE A 132 -14.71 -9.93 -14.29
C ILE A 132 -15.56 -8.76 -13.75
N ASP A 133 -16.45 -8.97 -12.79
CA ASP A 133 -17.30 -7.93 -12.20
C ASP A 133 -16.85 -7.51 -10.78
N LYS A 134 -15.67 -7.97 -10.30
CA LYS A 134 -15.16 -7.63 -8.97
C LYS A 134 -14.16 -6.47 -9.04
N PRO A 135 -14.43 -5.36 -8.35
CA PRO A 135 -13.46 -4.27 -8.24
C PRO A 135 -12.29 -4.66 -7.34
N TYR A 136 -11.12 -4.14 -7.64
CA TYR A 136 -9.94 -4.25 -6.80
C TYR A 136 -9.02 -3.04 -6.99
N VAL A 137 -8.14 -2.80 -6.03
CA VAL A 137 -7.12 -1.76 -6.13
C VAL A 137 -5.81 -2.42 -6.57
N ALA A 138 -5.45 -2.25 -7.84
CA ALA A 138 -4.12 -2.61 -8.31
C ALA A 138 -3.09 -1.58 -7.80
N ILE A 139 -1.83 -1.99 -7.65
CA ILE A 139 -0.79 -1.07 -7.15
C ILE A 139 -0.55 0.06 -8.15
N ASP A 140 -0.63 -0.21 -9.45
CA ASP A 140 -0.51 0.81 -10.48
C ASP A 140 -1.67 1.83 -10.49
N ASN A 141 -2.86 1.49 -10.00
CA ASN A 141 -3.92 2.47 -9.77
C ASN A 141 -3.49 3.57 -8.77
N LEU A 142 -2.66 3.22 -7.79
CA LEU A 142 -2.22 4.15 -6.75
C LEU A 142 -1.27 5.22 -7.32
N TYR A 143 -0.27 4.82 -8.11
CA TYR A 143 0.77 5.75 -8.54
C TYR A 143 0.58 6.33 -9.95
N LEU A 144 -0.27 5.74 -10.77
CA LEU A 144 -0.70 6.34 -12.05
C LEU A 144 -1.87 7.33 -11.89
N ASN A 145 -2.31 7.56 -10.67
CA ASN A 145 -3.35 8.51 -10.34
C ASN A 145 -2.88 9.96 -10.65
N PRO A 146 -3.72 10.83 -11.24
CA PRO A 146 -3.37 12.20 -11.58
C PRO A 146 -3.02 13.07 -10.36
N HIS A 147 -3.46 12.69 -9.14
CA HIS A 147 -3.11 13.35 -7.89
C HIS A 147 -1.81 12.82 -7.26
N CYS A 148 -1.09 11.93 -7.97
CA CYS A 148 0.11 11.29 -7.47
C CYS A 148 1.34 11.68 -8.30
N THR A 149 2.40 12.14 -7.66
CA THR A 149 3.66 12.51 -8.29
C THR A 149 4.77 11.56 -7.88
N LYS A 150 5.49 11.02 -8.86
CA LYS A 150 6.69 10.23 -8.61
C LYS A 150 7.82 11.15 -8.17
N LEU A 151 8.38 10.90 -6.99
CA LEU A 151 9.51 11.65 -6.43
C LEU A 151 10.84 10.97 -6.73
N PHE A 152 10.88 9.64 -6.66
CA PHE A 152 12.12 8.88 -6.70
C PHE A 152 11.88 7.44 -7.15
N HIS A 153 12.85 6.86 -7.84
CA HIS A 153 12.88 5.44 -8.20
C HIS A 153 14.32 4.93 -8.05
N TYR A 154 14.47 3.76 -7.48
CA TYR A 154 15.75 3.10 -7.31
C TYR A 154 15.63 1.61 -7.65
N GLU A 155 16.64 1.08 -8.35
CA GLU A 155 16.78 -0.33 -8.66
C GLU A 155 18.15 -0.81 -8.18
N TYR A 156 18.16 -1.93 -7.46
CA TYR A 156 19.41 -2.53 -6.99
C TYR A 156 20.12 -3.24 -8.12
N GLU A 157 21.44 -3.08 -8.20
CA GLU A 157 22.31 -3.79 -9.12
C GLU A 157 22.46 -5.28 -8.80
#